data_e6c139adfae1908e373966e96ca2098d
#
_entry.id   e6c139adfae1908e373966e96ca2098d
#
_cell.length_a   1.000
_cell.length_b   1.000
_cell.length_c   1.000
_cell.angle_alpha   90.00
_cell.angle_beta   90.00
_cell.angle_gamma   90.00
#
_symmetry.space_group_name_H-M   'P 1'
#
loop_
_entity.id
_entity.type
_entity.pdbx_description
1 polymer ?
#
loop_
_entity_poly.entity_id
_entity_poly.type
_entity_poly.pdbx_seq_one_letter_code
_entity_poly.pdbx_strand_id
1 'polypeptide(L)'
;MFTQLKSQLTLLRPSEQPDYILRFIISQVEQGQLSAGDKLPSVRELSSQLNINYATVQKAYHQCKLAGVISSRPGKGSHICQRGIVEALQSRHDLTTMNSPLSEHSKELSLQLKQQAISSIYDYDFRTIFRYQSTLDNSDIRQTGLDWLGKKILQPTVNRILPCAGIHEGLLALFILYQKKGAIALPHYFYSGLKSIIQLMATPYVTIPCDEEGPLPDALARLCEQNKVSALYINPNINNPTTVTLSINRRLALAEVVKRYGLHIIEDDAYGDLASQGIATFSQILPTHTWYLNGLSKSFAPGMRMAWIYGPSEVDTHQLCQVMSALKVSDNPLTHQIVNKWVKSGVAQRTAEETLKTIRVRVKLFRRLFPEDRYQISDDGFHVWFSLGKKNAYEIAFLLQQAGISATPSDEFSFEKTAESFLRISLSGYDSLASLELALKKFSDVLNTLYLKQTQV
;
A
#
# COMPACT_ATOMS: atom_id res chain seq x y z
N MET A 1 -9.10 -14.76 28.86
CA MET A 1 -8.02 -14.16 28.08
C MET A 1 -6.98 -15.17 27.63
N PHE A 2 -6.17 -15.79 28.51
CA PHE A 2 -5.06 -16.69 28.10
C PHE A 2 -5.49 -18.05 27.51
N THR A 3 -6.74 -18.49 27.68
CA THR A 3 -7.27 -19.70 27.03
C THR A 3 -7.34 -19.56 25.51
N GLN A 4 -7.77 -18.38 25.03
CA GLN A 4 -7.81 -18.07 23.60
C GLN A 4 -6.40 -17.95 23.01
N LEU A 5 -5.46 -17.34 23.75
CA LEU A 5 -4.05 -17.28 23.36
C LEU A 5 -3.45 -18.68 23.20
N LYS A 6 -3.74 -19.59 24.14
CA LYS A 6 -3.23 -20.97 24.11
C LYS A 6 -3.64 -21.72 22.84
N SER A 7 -4.91 -21.65 22.44
CA SER A 7 -5.43 -22.34 21.24
C SER A 7 -4.75 -21.83 19.95
N GLN A 8 -4.43 -20.57 19.88
CA GLN A 8 -3.76 -19.97 18.72
C GLN A 8 -2.26 -20.33 18.66
N LEU A 9 -1.58 -20.35 19.83
CA LEU A 9 -0.15 -20.68 19.89
C LEU A 9 0.16 -22.11 19.48
N THR A 10 -0.77 -23.06 19.62
CA THR A 10 -0.61 -24.44 19.16
C THR A 10 -0.53 -24.58 17.64
N LEU A 11 -1.03 -23.58 16.90
CA LEU A 11 -1.00 -23.53 15.43
C LEU A 11 0.25 -22.85 14.87
N LEU A 12 1.09 -22.24 15.73
CA LEU A 12 2.24 -21.46 15.33
C LEU A 12 3.55 -22.20 15.57
N ARG A 13 4.54 -21.95 14.72
CA ARG A 13 5.92 -22.45 14.94
C ARG A 13 6.51 -21.81 16.21
N PRO A 14 7.37 -22.50 16.94
CA PRO A 14 7.99 -21.95 18.16
C PRO A 14 8.69 -20.61 17.97
N SER A 15 9.24 -20.34 16.77
CA SER A 15 9.90 -19.07 16.42
C SER A 15 8.93 -17.89 16.29
N GLU A 16 7.64 -18.12 16.02
CA GLU A 16 6.59 -17.11 15.79
C GLU A 16 5.83 -16.79 17.08
N GLN A 17 5.88 -17.68 18.06
CA GLN A 17 5.11 -17.55 19.30
C GLN A 17 5.44 -16.30 20.13
N PRO A 18 6.71 -15.85 20.28
CA PRO A 18 7.02 -14.63 21.04
C PRO A 18 6.35 -13.39 20.46
N ASP A 19 6.38 -13.22 19.14
CA ASP A 19 5.80 -12.08 18.46
C ASP A 19 4.26 -12.11 18.53
N TYR A 20 3.68 -13.31 18.47
CA TYR A 20 2.23 -13.47 18.64
C TYR A 20 1.78 -13.09 20.05
N ILE A 21 2.51 -13.48 21.09
CA ILE A 21 2.23 -13.11 22.49
C ILE A 21 2.30 -11.58 22.66
N LEU A 22 3.30 -10.92 22.09
CA LEU A 22 3.41 -9.45 22.09
C LEU A 22 2.17 -8.81 21.46
N ARG A 23 1.80 -9.22 20.24
CA ARG A 23 0.63 -8.69 19.52
C ARG A 23 -0.67 -8.94 20.29
N PHE A 24 -0.80 -10.11 20.89
CA PHE A 24 -1.97 -10.43 21.69
C PHE A 24 -2.09 -9.51 22.92
N ILE A 25 -1.00 -9.26 23.65
CA ILE A 25 -1.02 -8.32 24.80
C ILE A 25 -1.40 -6.90 24.34
N ILE A 26 -0.83 -6.43 23.22
CA ILE A 26 -1.18 -5.12 22.63
C ILE A 26 -2.67 -5.08 22.28
N SER A 27 -3.21 -6.09 21.59
CA SER A 27 -4.63 -6.13 21.22
C SER A 27 -5.56 -6.15 22.44
N GLN A 28 -5.17 -6.81 23.53
CA GLN A 28 -5.97 -6.80 24.78
C GLN A 28 -6.01 -5.43 25.44
N VAL A 29 -4.95 -4.65 25.28
CA VAL A 29 -4.92 -3.25 25.78
C VAL A 29 -5.76 -2.35 24.88
N GLU A 30 -5.67 -2.49 23.56
CA GLU A 30 -6.48 -1.75 22.58
C GLU A 30 -7.99 -2.02 22.77
N GLN A 31 -8.36 -3.24 23.11
CA GLN A 31 -9.74 -3.65 23.39
C GLN A 31 -10.20 -3.28 24.80
N GLY A 32 -9.36 -2.62 25.63
CA GLY A 32 -9.67 -2.26 27.00
C GLY A 32 -9.78 -3.43 27.99
N GLN A 33 -9.32 -4.63 27.59
CA GLN A 33 -9.32 -5.83 28.45
C GLN A 33 -8.13 -5.84 29.42
N LEU A 34 -7.07 -5.09 29.11
CA LEU A 34 -5.94 -4.80 29.96
C LEU A 34 -5.77 -3.28 30.07
N SER A 35 -5.58 -2.80 31.27
CA SER A 35 -5.39 -1.38 31.59
C SER A 35 -3.99 -1.12 32.15
N ALA A 36 -3.55 0.13 32.07
CA ALA A 36 -2.29 0.56 32.67
C ALA A 36 -2.26 0.24 34.17
N GLY A 37 -1.16 -0.37 34.61
CA GLY A 37 -1.00 -0.82 35.99
C GLY A 37 -1.42 -2.27 36.23
N ASP A 38 -2.14 -2.90 35.29
CA ASP A 38 -2.52 -4.30 35.42
C ASP A 38 -1.31 -5.20 35.48
N LYS A 39 -1.32 -6.14 36.42
CA LYS A 39 -0.24 -7.09 36.64
C LYS A 39 -0.40 -8.29 35.68
N LEU A 40 0.62 -8.55 34.90
CA LEU A 40 0.69 -9.75 34.08
C LEU A 40 1.21 -10.95 34.90
N PRO A 41 0.84 -12.20 34.52
CA PRO A 41 1.43 -13.38 35.09
C PRO A 41 2.97 -13.34 34.99
N SER A 42 3.68 -13.97 35.92
CA SER A 42 5.12 -14.14 35.79
C SER A 42 5.45 -15.00 34.56
N VAL A 43 6.69 -14.90 34.05
CA VAL A 43 7.14 -15.71 32.90
C VAL A 43 6.93 -17.21 33.15
N ARG A 44 7.12 -17.68 34.39
CA ARG A 44 6.91 -19.09 34.80
C ARG A 44 5.41 -19.44 34.78
N GLU A 45 4.58 -18.60 35.36
CA GLU A 45 3.12 -18.81 35.38
C GLU A 45 2.53 -18.81 33.97
N LEU A 46 2.93 -17.86 33.12
CA LEU A 46 2.41 -17.78 31.75
C LEU A 46 2.91 -18.96 30.90
N SER A 47 4.17 -19.37 31.05
CA SER A 47 4.73 -20.57 30.42
C SER A 47 3.92 -21.83 30.79
N SER A 48 3.60 -22.00 32.06
CA SER A 48 2.77 -23.11 32.54
C SER A 48 1.34 -23.06 32.01
N GLN A 49 0.69 -21.88 32.06
CA GLN A 49 -0.69 -21.71 31.57
C GLN A 49 -0.84 -21.99 30.09
N LEU A 50 0.13 -21.53 29.30
CA LEU A 50 0.13 -21.67 27.83
C LEU A 50 0.69 -23.03 27.37
N ASN A 51 1.38 -23.75 28.25
CA ASN A 51 2.10 -25.00 27.94
C ASN A 51 3.15 -24.81 26.83
N ILE A 52 3.96 -23.75 26.92
CA ILE A 52 5.05 -23.44 25.99
C ILE A 52 6.35 -23.22 26.74
N ASN A 53 7.50 -23.26 26.02
CA ASN A 53 8.80 -23.11 26.60
C ASN A 53 8.96 -21.78 27.36
N TYR A 54 9.57 -21.84 28.55
CA TYR A 54 9.93 -20.67 29.36
C TYR A 54 10.70 -19.62 28.58
N ALA A 55 11.69 -20.02 27.76
CA ALA A 55 12.47 -19.11 26.94
C ALA A 55 11.62 -18.34 25.91
N THR A 56 10.56 -18.97 25.38
CA THR A 56 9.61 -18.33 24.45
C THR A 56 8.86 -17.19 25.13
N VAL A 57 8.33 -17.43 26.34
CA VAL A 57 7.63 -16.39 27.11
C VAL A 57 8.59 -15.31 27.60
N GLN A 58 9.80 -15.68 28.01
CA GLN A 58 10.84 -14.74 28.39
C GLN A 58 11.20 -13.80 27.23
N LYS A 59 11.34 -14.35 26.02
CA LYS A 59 11.59 -13.58 24.80
C LYS A 59 10.41 -12.64 24.50
N ALA A 60 9.16 -13.13 24.60
CA ALA A 60 7.96 -12.31 24.42
C ALA A 60 7.90 -11.15 25.44
N TYR A 61 8.14 -11.41 26.72
CA TYR A 61 8.15 -10.36 27.74
C TYR A 61 9.31 -9.38 27.56
N HIS A 62 10.45 -9.86 27.09
CA HIS A 62 11.56 -8.98 26.71
C HIS A 62 11.15 -8.05 25.55
N GLN A 63 10.49 -8.58 24.52
CA GLN A 63 9.93 -7.80 23.43
C GLN A 63 8.87 -6.80 23.92
N CYS A 64 7.93 -7.22 24.78
CA CYS A 64 6.93 -6.33 25.38
C CYS A 64 7.58 -5.20 26.20
N LYS A 65 8.71 -5.49 26.88
CA LYS A 65 9.47 -4.48 27.63
C LYS A 65 10.19 -3.51 26.72
N LEU A 66 10.82 -4.00 25.66
CA LEU A 66 11.43 -3.17 24.62
C LEU A 66 10.40 -2.29 23.92
N ALA A 67 9.19 -2.83 23.66
CA ALA A 67 8.06 -2.10 23.11
C ALA A 67 7.40 -1.11 24.11
N GLY A 68 7.91 -1.00 25.35
CA GLY A 68 7.33 -0.13 26.35
C GLY A 68 5.91 -0.53 26.81
N VAL A 69 5.40 -1.69 26.33
CA VAL A 69 4.05 -2.20 26.68
C VAL A 69 3.99 -2.66 28.12
N ILE A 70 5.12 -3.20 28.64
CA ILE A 70 5.23 -3.61 30.02
C ILE A 70 6.45 -3.01 30.72
N SER A 71 6.36 -2.78 32.02
CA SER A 71 7.48 -2.52 32.93
C SER A 71 7.65 -3.70 33.88
N SER A 72 8.89 -4.11 34.11
CA SER A 72 9.22 -5.18 35.08
C SER A 72 10.17 -4.63 36.12
N ARG A 73 9.84 -4.83 37.40
CA ARG A 73 10.71 -4.46 38.54
C ARG A 73 11.00 -5.71 39.35
N PRO A 74 12.25 -5.92 39.81
CA PRO A 74 12.59 -7.04 40.70
C PRO A 74 11.64 -7.05 41.92
N GLY A 75 11.09 -8.22 42.21
CA GLY A 75 10.15 -8.42 43.33
C GLY A 75 8.71 -7.89 43.14
N LYS A 76 8.43 -7.05 42.12
CA LYS A 76 7.09 -6.47 41.88
C LYS A 76 6.37 -7.08 40.67
N GLY A 77 7.06 -7.84 39.82
CA GLY A 77 6.50 -8.44 38.61
C GLY A 77 6.45 -7.52 37.39
N SER A 78 5.70 -7.94 36.36
CA SER A 78 5.50 -7.20 35.11
C SER A 78 4.11 -6.56 35.09
N HIS A 79 4.03 -5.29 34.75
CA HIS A 79 2.80 -4.51 34.72
C HIS A 79 2.65 -3.79 33.38
N ILE A 80 1.41 -3.62 32.94
CA ILE A 80 1.09 -2.85 31.72
C ILE A 80 1.46 -1.38 31.93
N CYS A 81 2.14 -0.78 30.97
CA CYS A 81 2.54 0.64 30.98
C CYS A 81 1.58 1.50 30.19
N GLN A 82 1.05 2.58 30.79
CA GLN A 82 0.20 3.53 30.08
C GLN A 82 0.96 4.35 29.04
N ARG A 83 2.21 4.68 29.34
CA ARG A 83 3.06 5.57 28.52
C ARG A 83 3.60 4.90 27.25
N GLY A 84 3.97 3.63 27.35
CA GLY A 84 4.58 2.89 26.24
C GLY A 84 3.61 2.54 25.12
N ILE A 85 2.30 2.40 25.40
CA ILE A 85 1.30 2.04 24.40
C ILE A 85 0.94 3.25 23.54
N VAL A 86 0.75 4.41 24.16
CA VAL A 86 0.48 5.67 23.44
C VAL A 86 1.71 6.13 22.66
N GLU A 87 2.92 5.94 23.20
CA GLU A 87 4.18 6.29 22.54
C GLU A 87 4.59 5.26 21.46
N ALA A 88 4.24 3.98 21.60
CA ALA A 88 4.48 2.95 20.59
C ALA A 88 3.46 3.02 19.43
N LEU A 89 2.27 3.54 19.67
CA LEU A 89 1.24 3.76 18.64
C LEU A 89 1.39 5.12 17.91
N GLN A 90 2.07 6.08 18.53
CA GLN A 90 2.37 7.39 17.92
C GLN A 90 3.88 7.48 17.63
N SER A 91 4.31 6.98 16.46
CA SER A 91 5.64 7.32 16.00
C SER A 91 5.72 8.84 15.80
N ARG A 92 6.72 9.48 16.41
CA ARG A 92 6.95 10.92 16.24
C ARG A 92 7.30 11.28 14.80
N HIS A 93 7.81 10.31 14.05
CA HIS A 93 8.20 10.43 12.65
C HIS A 93 7.66 9.27 11.84
N ASP A 94 6.53 9.49 11.17
CA ASP A 94 5.89 8.48 10.31
C ASP A 94 6.42 8.55 8.88
N LEU A 95 7.27 7.59 8.53
CA LEU A 95 7.77 7.38 7.17
C LEU A 95 7.02 6.25 6.45
N THR A 96 5.82 5.85 6.91
CA THR A 96 4.97 4.83 6.28
C THR A 96 3.82 5.40 5.47
N THR A 97 3.32 6.57 5.87
CA THR A 97 2.15 7.22 5.27
C THR A 97 2.40 7.63 3.82
N MET A 98 1.55 7.16 2.90
CA MET A 98 1.65 7.37 1.45
C MET A 98 0.58 8.34 0.93
N ASN A 99 0.36 9.45 1.66
CA ASN A 99 -0.51 10.53 1.22
C ASN A 99 0.16 11.39 0.14
N SER A 100 -0.63 12.06 -0.70
CA SER A 100 -0.12 13.12 -1.56
C SER A 100 0.29 14.34 -0.73
N PRO A 101 1.42 14.99 -0.98
CA PRO A 101 1.90 16.14 -0.21
C PRO A 101 1.16 17.44 -0.58
N LEU A 102 -0.11 17.55 -0.21
CA LEU A 102 -0.97 18.70 -0.53
C LEU A 102 -0.65 19.99 0.23
N SER A 103 -0.02 19.88 1.40
CA SER A 103 0.22 21.03 2.30
C SER A 103 1.16 22.11 1.71
N GLU A 104 1.97 21.74 0.74
CA GLU A 104 2.91 22.64 0.06
C GLU A 104 2.36 23.26 -1.23
N HIS A 105 1.11 22.96 -1.60
CA HIS A 105 0.44 23.57 -2.74
C HIS A 105 0.20 25.06 -2.52
N SER A 106 0.20 25.82 -3.61
CA SER A 106 -0.08 27.25 -3.53
C SER A 106 -1.42 27.51 -2.84
N LYS A 107 -1.51 28.59 -2.07
CA LYS A 107 -2.75 29.03 -1.41
C LYS A 107 -3.87 29.23 -2.44
N GLU A 108 -3.53 29.71 -3.62
CA GLU A 108 -4.45 29.94 -4.74
C GLU A 108 -5.08 28.61 -5.21
N LEU A 109 -4.27 27.57 -5.45
CA LEU A 109 -4.74 26.26 -5.90
C LEU A 109 -5.64 25.59 -4.85
N SER A 110 -5.25 25.67 -3.57
CA SER A 110 -6.06 25.18 -2.45
C SER A 110 -7.41 25.91 -2.35
N LEU A 111 -7.43 27.23 -2.62
CA LEU A 111 -8.66 28.03 -2.66
C LEU A 111 -9.53 27.62 -3.85
N GLN A 112 -8.95 27.42 -5.04
CA GLN A 112 -9.66 26.96 -6.23
C GLN A 112 -10.32 25.58 -6.01
N LEU A 113 -9.59 24.61 -5.42
CA LEU A 113 -10.17 23.30 -5.06
C LEU A 113 -11.37 23.45 -4.13
N LYS A 114 -11.24 24.28 -3.09
CA LYS A 114 -12.33 24.56 -2.14
C LYS A 114 -13.53 25.23 -2.81
N GLN A 115 -13.31 26.25 -3.63
CA GLN A 115 -14.37 26.98 -4.33
C GLN A 115 -15.12 26.05 -5.29
N GLN A 116 -14.41 25.23 -6.06
CA GLN A 116 -15.01 24.26 -6.97
C GLN A 116 -15.84 23.20 -6.22
N ALA A 117 -15.36 22.72 -5.06
CA ALA A 117 -16.11 21.78 -4.23
C ALA A 117 -17.40 22.41 -3.68
N ILE A 118 -17.34 23.65 -3.19
CA ILE A 118 -18.53 24.38 -2.70
C ILE A 118 -19.51 24.60 -3.85
N SER A 119 -19.06 25.10 -5.00
CA SER A 119 -19.90 25.31 -6.17
C SER A 119 -20.58 24.00 -6.63
N SER A 120 -19.86 22.88 -6.62
CA SER A 120 -20.43 21.59 -7.03
C SER A 120 -21.60 21.15 -6.13
N ILE A 121 -21.55 21.49 -4.83
CA ILE A 121 -22.63 21.18 -3.88
C ILE A 121 -23.83 22.09 -4.11
N TYR A 122 -23.61 23.38 -4.41
CA TYR A 122 -24.68 24.32 -4.72
C TYR A 122 -25.43 23.99 -6.02
N ASP A 123 -24.67 23.57 -7.05
CA ASP A 123 -25.23 23.27 -8.37
C ASP A 123 -25.95 21.89 -8.42
N TYR A 124 -25.81 21.10 -7.36
CA TYR A 124 -26.28 19.72 -7.34
C TYR A 124 -27.75 19.60 -6.90
N ASP A 125 -28.54 18.80 -7.63
CA ASP A 125 -29.90 18.46 -7.15
C ASP A 125 -29.78 17.57 -5.90
N PHE A 126 -30.01 18.20 -4.76
CA PHE A 126 -29.84 17.57 -3.44
C PHE A 126 -30.74 16.33 -3.24
N ARG A 127 -31.83 16.21 -4.01
CA ARG A 127 -32.71 15.03 -4.01
C ARG A 127 -31.99 13.76 -4.47
N THR A 128 -30.94 13.91 -5.28
CA THR A 128 -30.13 12.77 -5.76
C THR A 128 -29.35 12.10 -4.64
N ILE A 129 -28.98 12.84 -3.59
CA ILE A 129 -28.28 12.29 -2.40
C ILE A 129 -29.14 11.26 -1.65
N PHE A 130 -30.47 11.43 -1.70
CA PHE A 130 -31.41 10.53 -1.02
C PHE A 130 -31.76 9.28 -1.83
N ARG A 131 -31.10 9.06 -2.96
CA ARG A 131 -31.33 7.90 -3.83
C ARG A 131 -30.06 7.08 -3.97
N TYR A 132 -30.22 5.77 -4.04
CA TYR A 132 -29.10 4.91 -4.43
C TYR A 132 -28.65 5.24 -5.84
N GLN A 133 -27.34 5.29 -6.03
CA GLN A 133 -26.69 5.54 -7.32
C GLN A 133 -26.01 4.25 -7.77
N SER A 134 -26.55 3.61 -8.80
CA SER A 134 -25.88 2.47 -9.42
C SER A 134 -24.61 2.92 -10.13
N THR A 135 -23.58 2.10 -10.07
CA THR A 135 -22.30 2.35 -10.76
C THR A 135 -22.48 2.52 -12.29
N LEU A 136 -23.46 1.83 -12.89
CA LEU A 136 -23.75 1.92 -14.33
C LEU A 136 -24.62 3.13 -14.70
N ASP A 137 -25.48 3.59 -13.80
CA ASP A 137 -26.46 4.63 -14.13
C ASP A 137 -25.85 6.05 -14.14
N ASN A 138 -24.69 6.23 -13.49
CA ASN A 138 -24.04 7.54 -13.41
C ASN A 138 -23.09 7.76 -14.60
N SER A 139 -23.64 8.20 -15.73
CA SER A 139 -22.88 8.50 -16.96
C SER A 139 -21.85 9.62 -16.76
N ASP A 140 -22.15 10.62 -15.91
CA ASP A 140 -21.29 11.79 -15.72
C ASP A 140 -19.95 11.42 -15.10
N ILE A 141 -19.94 10.61 -14.04
CA ILE A 141 -18.67 10.22 -13.40
C ILE A 141 -17.87 9.23 -14.27
N ARG A 142 -18.56 8.45 -15.11
CA ARG A 142 -17.91 7.58 -16.09
C ARG A 142 -17.26 8.42 -17.19
N GLN A 143 -17.94 9.46 -17.71
CA GLN A 143 -17.33 10.39 -18.64
C GLN A 143 -16.16 11.16 -18.00
N THR A 144 -16.32 11.63 -16.76
CA THR A 144 -15.22 12.24 -15.99
C THR A 144 -14.00 11.33 -15.90
N GLY A 145 -14.23 10.03 -15.74
CA GLY A 145 -13.16 9.02 -15.75
C GLY A 145 -12.45 8.95 -17.11
N LEU A 146 -13.19 8.96 -18.21
CA LEU A 146 -12.59 9.01 -19.55
C LEU A 146 -11.76 10.29 -19.76
N ASP A 147 -12.27 11.43 -19.31
CA ASP A 147 -11.57 12.72 -19.39
C ASP A 147 -10.26 12.70 -18.56
N TRP A 148 -10.30 12.07 -17.37
CA TRP A 148 -9.13 11.92 -16.50
C TRP A 148 -8.10 10.94 -17.05
N LEU A 149 -8.54 9.77 -17.51
CA LEU A 149 -7.65 8.74 -18.07
C LEU A 149 -7.01 9.23 -19.38
N GLY A 150 -7.76 9.99 -20.18
CA GLY A 150 -7.25 10.66 -21.36
C GLY A 150 -6.50 9.73 -22.32
N LYS A 151 -5.27 10.11 -22.66
CA LYS A 151 -4.43 9.37 -23.62
C LYS A 151 -3.90 8.04 -23.11
N LYS A 152 -4.09 7.68 -21.83
CA LYS A 152 -3.58 6.43 -21.24
C LYS A 152 -4.35 5.19 -21.70
N ILE A 153 -5.49 5.38 -22.34
CA ILE A 153 -6.33 4.31 -22.90
C ILE A 153 -6.57 4.55 -24.38
N LEU A 154 -6.74 3.47 -25.16
CA LEU A 154 -7.09 3.55 -26.56
C LEU A 154 -8.61 3.42 -26.76
N GLN A 155 -9.16 4.18 -27.75
CA GLN A 155 -10.56 4.12 -28.14
C GLN A 155 -11.51 4.15 -26.92
N PRO A 156 -11.48 5.23 -26.12
CA PRO A 156 -12.25 5.32 -24.89
C PRO A 156 -13.76 5.23 -25.17
N THR A 157 -14.44 4.34 -24.44
CA THR A 157 -15.90 4.21 -24.48
C THR A 157 -16.46 4.16 -23.06
N VAL A 158 -17.59 4.84 -22.84
CA VAL A 158 -18.24 4.93 -21.54
C VAL A 158 -18.72 3.56 -21.04
N ASN A 159 -18.94 2.58 -21.92
CA ASN A 159 -19.37 1.23 -21.57
C ASN A 159 -18.24 0.36 -21.00
N ARG A 160 -16.98 0.80 -21.12
CA ARG A 160 -15.82 0.07 -20.63
C ARG A 160 -15.20 0.67 -19.37
N ILE A 161 -15.82 1.70 -18.76
CA ILE A 161 -15.28 2.35 -17.58
C ILE A 161 -16.23 2.25 -16.38
N LEU A 162 -15.69 1.93 -15.20
CA LEU A 162 -16.40 1.86 -13.94
C LEU A 162 -15.70 2.72 -12.87
N PRO A 163 -16.43 3.56 -12.13
CA PRO A 163 -15.90 4.24 -10.96
C PRO A 163 -15.78 3.27 -9.77
N CYS A 164 -14.79 3.51 -8.91
CA CYS A 164 -14.60 2.75 -7.67
C CYS A 164 -14.02 3.63 -6.55
N ALA A 165 -14.19 3.19 -5.29
CA ALA A 165 -13.71 3.89 -4.12
C ALA A 165 -12.20 3.69 -3.90
N GLY A 166 -11.41 4.05 -4.91
CA GLY A 166 -9.98 3.88 -5.00
C GLY A 166 -9.57 2.54 -5.62
N ILE A 167 -8.32 2.46 -6.10
CA ILE A 167 -7.77 1.28 -6.79
C ILE A 167 -7.89 0.01 -5.93
N HIS A 168 -7.78 0.12 -4.61
CA HIS A 168 -7.88 -1.04 -3.70
C HIS A 168 -9.23 -1.77 -3.82
N GLU A 169 -10.36 -1.05 -3.91
CA GLU A 169 -11.68 -1.66 -4.16
C GLU A 169 -11.72 -2.31 -5.55
N GLY A 170 -11.16 -1.65 -6.56
CA GLY A 170 -11.06 -2.21 -7.91
C GLY A 170 -10.24 -3.50 -7.96
N LEU A 171 -9.12 -3.55 -7.26
CA LEU A 171 -8.30 -4.77 -7.13
C LEU A 171 -9.07 -5.88 -6.42
N LEU A 172 -9.76 -5.59 -5.31
CA LEU A 172 -10.60 -6.57 -4.63
C LEU A 172 -11.65 -7.17 -5.58
N ALA A 173 -12.37 -6.33 -6.31
CA ALA A 173 -13.38 -6.78 -7.27
C ALA A 173 -12.79 -7.65 -8.38
N LEU A 174 -11.63 -7.27 -8.95
CA LEU A 174 -10.94 -8.05 -9.97
C LEU A 174 -10.44 -9.40 -9.41
N PHE A 175 -9.90 -9.41 -8.19
CA PHE A 175 -9.44 -10.65 -7.56
C PHE A 175 -10.60 -11.62 -7.29
N ILE A 176 -11.78 -11.12 -6.93
CA ILE A 176 -13.01 -11.94 -6.85
C ILE A 176 -13.38 -12.48 -8.24
N LEU A 177 -13.35 -11.64 -9.29
CA LEU A 177 -13.67 -12.04 -10.67
C LEU A 177 -12.74 -13.14 -11.19
N TYR A 178 -11.46 -13.13 -10.79
CA TYR A 178 -10.46 -14.10 -11.24
C TYR A 178 -10.27 -15.30 -10.32
N GLN A 179 -10.78 -15.28 -9.08
CA GLN A 179 -10.52 -16.28 -8.04
C GLN A 179 -10.70 -17.74 -8.51
N LYS A 180 -11.69 -17.99 -9.36
CA LYS A 180 -12.00 -19.35 -9.87
C LYS A 180 -11.47 -19.62 -11.29
N LYS A 181 -10.81 -18.64 -11.93
CA LYS A 181 -10.34 -18.77 -13.31
C LYS A 181 -8.95 -19.43 -13.39
N GLY A 182 -8.11 -19.22 -12.38
CA GLY A 182 -6.75 -19.71 -12.28
C GLY A 182 -5.91 -18.86 -11.30
N ALA A 183 -4.62 -19.14 -11.20
CA ALA A 183 -3.72 -18.35 -10.39
C ALA A 183 -3.51 -16.95 -10.99
N ILE A 184 -3.25 -15.97 -10.14
CA ILE A 184 -2.80 -14.64 -10.55
C ILE A 184 -1.27 -14.59 -10.43
N ALA A 185 -0.59 -14.23 -11.51
CA ALA A 185 0.85 -14.04 -11.50
C ALA A 185 1.20 -12.68 -10.90
N LEU A 186 2.09 -12.66 -9.92
CA LEU A 186 2.51 -11.47 -9.16
C LEU A 186 4.01 -11.25 -9.29
N PRO A 187 4.50 -10.01 -9.47
CA PRO A 187 5.90 -9.70 -9.24
C PRO A 187 6.34 -10.12 -7.83
N HIS A 188 7.64 -10.38 -7.64
CA HIS A 188 8.17 -10.75 -6.32
C HIS A 188 7.78 -9.74 -5.22
N TYR A 189 7.90 -8.44 -5.51
CA TYR A 189 7.40 -7.36 -4.66
C TYR A 189 6.21 -6.66 -5.30
N PHE A 190 5.13 -6.53 -4.54
CA PHE A 190 3.87 -5.94 -4.98
C PHE A 190 3.20 -5.14 -3.85
N TYR A 191 2.20 -4.36 -4.17
CA TYR A 191 1.46 -3.52 -3.22
C TYR A 191 0.98 -4.31 -1.99
N SER A 192 1.33 -3.86 -0.77
CA SER A 192 1.02 -4.56 0.48
C SER A 192 -0.48 -4.79 0.71
N GLY A 193 -1.35 -3.87 0.27
CA GLY A 193 -2.80 -4.06 0.34
C GLY A 193 -3.29 -5.24 -0.48
N LEU A 194 -2.60 -5.60 -1.55
CA LEU A 194 -2.91 -6.78 -2.34
C LEU A 194 -2.61 -8.09 -1.58
N LYS A 195 -1.54 -8.09 -0.76
CA LYS A 195 -1.22 -9.22 0.12
C LYS A 195 -2.40 -9.57 1.04
N SER A 196 -3.01 -8.55 1.63
CA SER A 196 -4.20 -8.72 2.48
C SER A 196 -5.41 -9.25 1.70
N ILE A 197 -5.65 -8.76 0.48
CA ILE A 197 -6.73 -9.27 -0.39
C ILE A 197 -6.52 -10.75 -0.70
N ILE A 198 -5.30 -11.15 -1.11
CA ILE A 198 -4.97 -12.53 -1.46
C ILE A 198 -5.15 -13.46 -0.26
N GLN A 199 -4.69 -13.05 0.92
CA GLN A 199 -4.85 -13.83 2.15
C GLN A 199 -6.31 -13.99 2.56
N LEU A 200 -7.09 -12.89 2.53
CA LEU A 200 -8.51 -12.89 2.89
C LEU A 200 -9.33 -13.78 1.95
N MET A 201 -9.04 -13.69 0.65
CA MET A 201 -9.80 -14.40 -0.39
C MET A 201 -9.26 -15.80 -0.68
N ALA A 202 -8.12 -16.19 -0.10
CA ALA A 202 -7.41 -17.43 -0.43
C ALA A 202 -7.19 -17.58 -1.96
N THR A 203 -6.88 -16.47 -2.65
CA THR A 203 -6.72 -16.45 -4.10
C THR A 203 -5.45 -17.21 -4.50
N PRO A 204 -5.52 -18.16 -5.45
CA PRO A 204 -4.32 -18.81 -5.97
C PRO A 204 -3.40 -17.80 -6.66
N TYR A 205 -2.11 -17.85 -6.38
CA TYR A 205 -1.11 -16.99 -7.00
C TYR A 205 0.16 -17.76 -7.35
N VAL A 206 0.96 -17.19 -8.25
CA VAL A 206 2.33 -17.60 -8.57
C VAL A 206 3.23 -16.37 -8.58
N THR A 207 4.45 -16.50 -8.07
CA THR A 207 5.40 -15.39 -8.01
C THR A 207 6.31 -15.39 -9.23
N ILE A 208 6.46 -14.25 -9.88
CA ILE A 208 7.34 -14.05 -11.02
C ILE A 208 8.68 -13.50 -10.51
N PRO A 209 9.82 -14.15 -10.78
CA PRO A 209 11.14 -13.58 -10.56
C PRO A 209 11.29 -12.24 -11.29
N CYS A 210 11.96 -11.29 -10.62
CA CYS A 210 12.21 -9.95 -11.12
C CYS A 210 13.70 -9.65 -11.18
N ASP A 211 14.09 -8.78 -12.11
CA ASP A 211 15.39 -8.11 -12.15
C ASP A 211 15.22 -6.60 -11.87
N GLU A 212 16.23 -5.80 -12.18
CA GLU A 212 16.22 -4.35 -11.99
C GLU A 212 15.19 -3.63 -12.87
N GLU A 213 14.74 -4.24 -13.97
CA GLU A 213 13.69 -3.73 -14.85
C GLU A 213 12.29 -4.29 -14.54
N GLY A 214 12.14 -5.13 -13.52
CA GLY A 214 10.86 -5.72 -13.07
C GLY A 214 10.68 -7.19 -13.49
N PRO A 215 9.43 -7.69 -13.61
CA PRO A 215 9.15 -9.11 -13.86
C PRO A 215 9.78 -9.62 -15.16
N LEU A 216 10.37 -10.84 -15.09
CA LEU A 216 11.01 -11.51 -16.20
C LEU A 216 9.97 -12.17 -17.13
N PRO A 217 9.89 -11.81 -18.45
CA PRO A 217 8.91 -12.38 -19.36
C PRO A 217 9.06 -13.89 -19.54
N ASP A 218 10.29 -14.40 -19.64
CA ASP A 218 10.55 -15.85 -19.78
C ASP A 218 10.13 -16.63 -18.53
N ALA A 219 10.26 -16.03 -17.36
CA ALA A 219 9.79 -16.64 -16.13
C ALA A 219 8.24 -16.70 -16.09
N LEU A 220 7.56 -15.64 -16.54
CA LEU A 220 6.12 -15.66 -16.69
C LEU A 220 5.67 -16.74 -17.67
N ALA A 221 6.33 -16.89 -18.81
CA ALA A 221 6.03 -17.94 -19.80
C ALA A 221 6.15 -19.35 -19.19
N ARG A 222 7.25 -19.65 -18.49
CA ARG A 222 7.42 -20.93 -17.77
C ARG A 222 6.35 -21.18 -16.72
N LEU A 223 5.94 -20.15 -15.97
CA LEU A 223 4.85 -20.28 -15.00
C LEU A 223 3.53 -20.61 -15.66
N CYS A 224 3.23 -20.03 -16.84
CA CYS A 224 2.03 -20.35 -17.60
C CYS A 224 2.03 -21.78 -18.14
N GLU A 225 3.20 -22.34 -18.46
CA GLU A 225 3.32 -23.76 -18.88
C GLU A 225 3.10 -24.74 -17.74
N GLN A 226 3.47 -24.36 -16.52
CA GLN A 226 3.40 -25.21 -15.33
C GLN A 226 2.10 -25.07 -14.54
N ASN A 227 1.42 -23.93 -14.67
CA ASN A 227 0.27 -23.57 -13.87
C ASN A 227 -0.86 -23.01 -14.75
N LYS A 228 -2.11 -23.19 -14.29
CA LYS A 228 -3.24 -22.48 -14.88
C LYS A 228 -3.23 -21.02 -14.40
N VAL A 229 -2.49 -20.15 -15.08
CA VAL A 229 -2.49 -18.71 -14.82
C VAL A 229 -3.63 -18.04 -15.56
N SER A 230 -4.34 -17.12 -14.94
CA SER A 230 -5.49 -16.39 -15.52
C SER A 230 -5.24 -14.90 -15.73
N ALA A 231 -4.39 -14.29 -14.91
CA ALA A 231 -4.06 -12.88 -15.00
C ALA A 231 -2.65 -12.59 -14.50
N LEU A 232 -2.07 -11.49 -15.02
CA LEU A 232 -0.85 -10.86 -14.53
C LEU A 232 -1.24 -9.56 -13.80
N TYR A 233 -0.95 -9.46 -12.50
CA TYR A 233 -0.96 -8.16 -11.80
C TYR A 233 0.36 -7.45 -11.99
N ILE A 234 0.31 -6.16 -12.31
CA ILE A 234 1.50 -5.32 -12.52
C ILE A 234 1.23 -3.88 -12.09
N ASN A 235 2.20 -3.27 -11.39
CA ASN A 235 2.27 -1.84 -11.11
C ASN A 235 3.44 -1.25 -11.91
N PRO A 236 3.20 -0.79 -13.17
CA PRO A 236 4.27 -0.58 -14.14
C PRO A 236 5.00 0.75 -14.02
N ASN A 237 4.41 1.74 -13.36
CA ASN A 237 4.99 3.06 -13.14
C ASN A 237 5.28 3.26 -11.66
N ILE A 238 6.56 3.53 -11.33
CA ILE A 238 6.98 3.83 -9.96
C ILE A 238 6.43 2.76 -8.99
N ASN A 239 6.80 1.51 -9.26
CA ASN A 239 6.28 0.36 -8.51
C ASN A 239 6.33 0.58 -6.99
N ASN A 240 5.26 0.27 -6.31
CA ASN A 240 5.21 0.25 -4.85
C ASN A 240 5.39 -1.20 -4.36
N PRO A 241 6.59 -1.57 -3.81
CA PRO A 241 7.53 -0.67 -3.11
C PRO A 241 8.83 -0.33 -3.85
N THR A 242 9.20 -1.00 -4.95
CA THR A 242 10.55 -1.02 -5.51
C THR A 242 10.95 0.25 -6.27
N THR A 243 10.01 1.15 -6.55
CA THR A 243 10.17 2.38 -7.36
C THR A 243 10.48 2.16 -8.84
N VAL A 244 10.60 0.92 -9.30
CA VAL A 244 10.90 0.57 -10.69
C VAL A 244 9.78 1.05 -11.62
N THR A 245 10.17 1.63 -12.75
CA THR A 245 9.28 1.90 -13.89
C THR A 245 9.68 0.99 -15.04
N LEU A 246 8.74 0.17 -15.52
CA LEU A 246 8.97 -0.77 -16.62
C LEU A 246 9.27 -0.03 -17.91
N SER A 247 10.37 -0.38 -18.57
CA SER A 247 10.69 0.12 -19.91
C SER A 247 9.65 -0.33 -20.93
N ILE A 248 9.56 0.39 -22.05
CA ILE A 248 8.65 -0.01 -23.14
C ILE A 248 8.96 -1.42 -23.67
N ASN A 249 10.23 -1.79 -23.76
CA ASN A 249 10.65 -3.12 -24.22
C ASN A 249 10.18 -4.21 -23.27
N ARG A 250 10.28 -3.98 -21.94
CA ARG A 250 9.80 -4.91 -20.92
C ARG A 250 8.27 -5.05 -20.99
N ARG A 251 7.53 -3.97 -21.20
CA ARG A 251 6.07 -4.01 -21.38
C ARG A 251 5.67 -4.79 -22.62
N LEU A 252 6.32 -4.57 -23.75
CA LEU A 252 6.06 -5.31 -24.99
C LEU A 252 6.34 -6.81 -24.83
N ALA A 253 7.47 -7.17 -24.22
CA ALA A 253 7.82 -8.57 -23.98
C ALA A 253 6.82 -9.28 -23.07
N LEU A 254 6.36 -8.63 -21.97
CA LEU A 254 5.30 -9.17 -21.11
C LEU A 254 3.96 -9.28 -21.83
N ALA A 255 3.60 -8.27 -22.66
CA ALA A 255 2.36 -8.27 -23.43
C ALA A 255 2.31 -9.44 -24.44
N GLU A 256 3.45 -9.78 -25.08
CA GLU A 256 3.55 -10.93 -25.97
C GLU A 256 3.30 -12.26 -25.24
N VAL A 257 3.82 -12.43 -24.02
CA VAL A 257 3.54 -13.61 -23.19
C VAL A 257 2.06 -13.66 -22.83
N VAL A 258 1.49 -12.54 -22.36
CA VAL A 258 0.06 -12.43 -22.00
C VAL A 258 -0.83 -12.81 -23.18
N LYS A 259 -0.54 -12.29 -24.38
CA LYS A 259 -1.28 -12.62 -25.61
C LYS A 259 -1.16 -14.09 -25.97
N ARG A 260 0.06 -14.66 -25.91
CA ARG A 260 0.34 -16.07 -26.23
C ARG A 260 -0.44 -17.04 -25.38
N TYR A 261 -0.58 -16.77 -24.09
CA TYR A 261 -1.25 -17.66 -23.14
C TYR A 261 -2.71 -17.25 -22.83
N GLY A 262 -3.23 -16.19 -23.49
CA GLY A 262 -4.61 -15.73 -23.31
C GLY A 262 -4.90 -15.20 -21.90
N LEU A 263 -3.92 -14.58 -21.25
CA LEU A 263 -4.08 -13.99 -19.92
C LEU A 263 -4.75 -12.61 -19.99
N HIS A 264 -5.18 -12.10 -18.83
CA HIS A 264 -5.47 -10.68 -18.68
C HIS A 264 -4.37 -9.99 -17.88
N ILE A 265 -4.19 -8.69 -18.14
CA ILE A 265 -3.34 -7.82 -17.33
C ILE A 265 -4.23 -7.03 -16.37
N ILE A 266 -3.85 -6.98 -15.08
CA ILE A 266 -4.41 -6.07 -14.09
C ILE A 266 -3.34 -4.99 -13.89
N GLU A 267 -3.46 -3.89 -14.64
CA GLU A 267 -2.52 -2.76 -14.63
C GLU A 267 -2.92 -1.78 -13.53
N ASP A 268 -2.24 -1.86 -12.38
CA ASP A 268 -2.37 -0.91 -11.27
C ASP A 268 -1.48 0.31 -11.52
N ASP A 269 -2.03 1.32 -12.18
CA ASP A 269 -1.30 2.54 -12.54
C ASP A 269 -1.56 3.68 -11.54
N ALA A 270 -1.36 3.39 -10.26
CA ALA A 270 -1.58 4.35 -9.18
C ALA A 270 -0.74 5.64 -9.31
N TYR A 271 0.43 5.55 -9.94
CA TYR A 271 1.37 6.65 -10.14
C TYR A 271 1.39 7.21 -11.56
N GLY A 272 0.53 6.74 -12.45
CA GLY A 272 0.54 7.11 -13.86
C GLY A 272 0.35 8.61 -14.15
N ASP A 273 -0.29 9.36 -13.23
CA ASP A 273 -0.45 10.82 -13.36
C ASP A 273 0.80 11.60 -12.93
N LEU A 274 1.71 10.96 -12.20
CA LEU A 274 2.97 11.53 -11.73
C LEU A 274 4.13 11.14 -12.64
N ALA A 275 4.07 9.97 -13.30
CA ALA A 275 5.13 9.45 -14.15
C ALA A 275 5.33 10.31 -15.40
N SER A 276 6.41 11.09 -15.45
CA SER A 276 6.70 12.04 -16.53
C SER A 276 7.27 11.41 -17.80
N GLN A 277 7.67 10.14 -17.77
CA GLN A 277 8.36 9.47 -18.89
C GLN A 277 7.46 9.19 -20.11
N GLY A 278 6.14 9.26 -19.97
CA GLY A 278 5.18 9.09 -21.07
C GLY A 278 5.24 7.72 -21.74
N ILE A 279 5.66 6.66 -21.03
CA ILE A 279 5.74 5.29 -21.55
C ILE A 279 4.32 4.76 -21.77
N ALA A 280 4.08 4.13 -22.94
CA ALA A 280 2.78 3.55 -23.27
C ALA A 280 2.31 2.54 -22.20
N THR A 281 1.06 2.64 -21.78
CA THR A 281 0.42 1.74 -20.82
C THR A 281 0.17 0.37 -21.46
N PHE A 282 -0.02 -0.67 -20.67
CA PHE A 282 -0.48 -1.95 -21.22
C PHE A 282 -1.88 -1.82 -21.85
N SER A 283 -2.71 -0.93 -21.34
CA SER A 283 -4.00 -0.60 -21.95
C SER A 283 -3.87 -0.02 -23.37
N GLN A 284 -2.77 0.64 -23.69
CA GLN A 284 -2.46 1.09 -25.05
C GLN A 284 -1.82 -0.01 -25.89
N ILE A 285 -0.96 -0.85 -25.29
CA ILE A 285 -0.23 -1.92 -25.99
C ILE A 285 -1.13 -3.10 -26.31
N LEU A 286 -1.96 -3.55 -25.36
CA LEU A 286 -2.82 -4.73 -25.44
C LEU A 286 -4.22 -4.47 -24.87
N PRO A 287 -5.02 -3.58 -25.48
CA PRO A 287 -6.27 -3.04 -24.94
C PRO A 287 -7.36 -4.07 -24.70
N THR A 288 -7.33 -5.20 -25.44
CA THR A 288 -8.35 -6.27 -25.34
C THR A 288 -8.05 -7.27 -24.23
N HIS A 289 -6.92 -7.14 -23.54
CA HIS A 289 -6.50 -8.04 -22.45
C HIS A 289 -6.22 -7.28 -21.16
N THR A 290 -6.34 -5.94 -21.15
CA THR A 290 -5.89 -5.12 -20.03
C THR A 290 -7.05 -4.48 -19.26
N TRP A 291 -7.10 -4.75 -17.96
CA TRP A 291 -7.80 -3.94 -16.98
C TRP A 291 -6.86 -2.82 -16.53
N TYR A 292 -7.22 -1.58 -16.82
CA TYR A 292 -6.43 -0.42 -16.44
C TYR A 292 -7.06 0.29 -15.26
N LEU A 293 -6.32 0.43 -14.16
CA LEU A 293 -6.76 1.09 -12.93
C LEU A 293 -5.92 2.35 -12.70
N ASN A 294 -6.60 3.49 -12.55
CA ASN A 294 -5.96 4.73 -12.15
C ASN A 294 -6.91 5.57 -11.27
N GLY A 295 -6.37 6.41 -10.41
CA GLY A 295 -7.16 7.19 -9.46
C GLY A 295 -6.43 8.37 -8.85
N LEU A 296 -7.14 9.15 -8.05
CA LEU A 296 -6.70 10.44 -7.54
C LEU A 296 -5.79 10.37 -6.31
N SER A 297 -5.68 9.18 -5.69
CA SER A 297 -5.05 9.06 -4.36
C SER A 297 -3.58 9.42 -4.32
N LYS A 298 -2.82 9.23 -5.41
CA LYS A 298 -1.39 9.53 -5.47
C LYS A 298 -1.12 10.87 -6.12
N SER A 299 -1.99 11.30 -7.02
CA SER A 299 -1.87 12.59 -7.69
C SER A 299 -2.23 13.78 -6.79
N PHE A 300 -3.33 13.73 -6.01
CA PHE A 300 -3.67 14.86 -5.13
C PHE A 300 -4.72 14.61 -4.02
N ALA A 301 -5.64 13.64 -4.15
CA ALA A 301 -6.81 13.58 -3.27
C ALA A 301 -7.07 12.20 -2.68
N PRO A 302 -6.18 11.65 -1.82
CA PRO A 302 -6.33 10.30 -1.25
C PRO A 302 -7.62 10.13 -0.44
N GLY A 303 -8.08 11.17 0.26
CA GLY A 303 -9.30 11.15 1.08
C GLY A 303 -10.59 11.09 0.29
N MET A 304 -10.59 11.48 -0.99
CA MET A 304 -11.78 11.39 -1.85
C MET A 304 -12.12 9.96 -2.25
N ARG A 305 -11.19 9.03 -2.10
CA ARG A 305 -11.40 7.61 -2.41
C ARG A 305 -12.04 7.42 -3.79
N MET A 306 -11.42 7.98 -4.84
CA MET A 306 -11.91 7.93 -6.20
C MET A 306 -10.87 7.35 -7.15
N ALA A 307 -11.28 6.37 -7.94
CA ALA A 307 -10.52 5.78 -9.04
C ALA A 307 -11.47 5.27 -10.12
N TRP A 308 -10.89 4.89 -11.26
CA TRP A 308 -11.62 4.26 -12.37
C TRP A 308 -10.91 3.00 -12.84
N ILE A 309 -11.72 2.06 -13.30
CA ILE A 309 -11.29 0.81 -13.94
C ILE A 309 -11.76 0.86 -15.38
N TYR A 310 -10.85 0.74 -16.33
CA TYR A 310 -11.16 0.60 -17.74
C TYR A 310 -10.96 -0.86 -18.16
N GLY A 311 -12.03 -1.51 -18.64
CA GLY A 311 -12.03 -2.94 -18.92
C GLY A 311 -11.56 -3.31 -20.34
N PRO A 312 -11.16 -4.55 -20.58
CA PRO A 312 -10.72 -5.06 -21.88
C PRO A 312 -11.84 -5.13 -22.92
N SER A 313 -13.08 -5.31 -22.46
CA SER A 313 -14.29 -5.32 -23.30
C SER A 313 -15.51 -4.82 -22.52
N GLU A 314 -16.61 -4.52 -23.21
CA GLU A 314 -17.90 -4.18 -22.56
C GLU A 314 -18.46 -5.38 -21.77
N VAL A 315 -18.30 -6.61 -22.28
CA VAL A 315 -18.77 -7.82 -21.63
C VAL A 315 -18.03 -8.05 -20.31
N ASP A 316 -16.70 -7.97 -20.32
CA ASP A 316 -15.88 -8.13 -19.12
C ASP A 316 -16.20 -7.03 -18.10
N THR A 317 -16.37 -5.79 -18.58
CA THR A 317 -16.73 -4.64 -17.73
C THR A 317 -18.07 -4.85 -17.05
N HIS A 318 -19.07 -5.39 -17.77
CA HIS A 318 -20.35 -5.73 -17.18
C HIS A 318 -20.25 -6.84 -16.11
N GLN A 319 -19.44 -7.88 -16.37
CA GLN A 319 -19.18 -8.93 -15.37
C GLN A 319 -18.53 -8.35 -14.10
N LEU A 320 -17.54 -7.46 -14.25
CA LEU A 320 -16.92 -6.79 -13.11
C LEU A 320 -17.93 -5.92 -12.35
N CYS A 321 -18.82 -5.23 -13.07
CA CYS A 321 -19.87 -4.41 -12.45
C CYS A 321 -20.81 -5.26 -11.58
N GLN A 322 -21.15 -6.47 -11.98
CA GLN A 322 -21.92 -7.40 -11.16
C GLN A 322 -21.20 -7.76 -9.84
N VAL A 323 -19.89 -8.01 -9.90
CA VAL A 323 -19.06 -8.22 -8.69
C VAL A 323 -19.06 -6.97 -7.80
N MET A 324 -18.85 -5.79 -8.38
CA MET A 324 -18.85 -4.53 -7.63
C MET A 324 -20.19 -4.23 -6.97
N SER A 325 -21.31 -4.55 -7.63
CA SER A 325 -22.66 -4.41 -7.08
C SER A 325 -22.93 -5.33 -5.89
N ALA A 326 -22.22 -6.45 -5.80
CA ALA A 326 -22.27 -7.32 -4.62
C ALA A 326 -21.41 -6.78 -3.44
N LEU A 327 -20.39 -5.96 -3.73
CA LEU A 327 -19.53 -5.37 -2.72
C LEU A 327 -20.10 -4.07 -2.13
N LYS A 328 -20.85 -3.31 -2.91
CA LYS A 328 -21.45 -2.04 -2.49
C LYS A 328 -22.82 -1.83 -3.13
N VAL A 329 -23.75 -1.28 -2.36
CA VAL A 329 -25.12 -0.99 -2.82
C VAL A 329 -25.18 0.29 -3.66
N SER A 330 -24.33 1.27 -3.37
CA SER A 330 -24.34 2.58 -4.01
C SER A 330 -22.98 3.24 -3.98
N ASP A 331 -22.70 4.04 -4.98
CA ASP A 331 -21.58 5.00 -4.98
C ASP A 331 -21.89 6.24 -4.12
N ASN A 332 -20.86 7.04 -3.81
CA ASN A 332 -21.02 8.29 -3.06
C ASN A 332 -21.27 9.47 -4.04
N PRO A 333 -22.51 9.97 -4.15
CA PRO A 333 -22.83 10.99 -5.13
C PRO A 333 -22.15 12.35 -4.86
N LEU A 334 -21.91 12.71 -3.60
CA LEU A 334 -21.19 13.96 -3.27
C LEU A 334 -19.75 13.93 -3.75
N THR A 335 -19.05 12.82 -3.49
CA THR A 335 -17.69 12.63 -4.00
C THR A 335 -17.64 12.74 -5.52
N HIS A 336 -18.59 12.09 -6.21
CA HIS A 336 -18.68 12.14 -7.67
C HIS A 336 -18.86 13.57 -8.20
N GLN A 337 -19.73 14.35 -7.58
CA GLN A 337 -19.97 15.74 -8.00
C GLN A 337 -18.73 16.62 -7.81
N ILE A 338 -18.07 16.53 -6.66
CA ILE A 338 -16.87 17.31 -6.38
C ILE A 338 -15.75 16.93 -7.38
N VAL A 339 -15.52 15.64 -7.58
CA VAL A 339 -14.49 15.16 -8.51
C VAL A 339 -14.79 15.54 -9.96
N ASN A 340 -16.05 15.42 -10.38
CA ASN A 340 -16.49 15.84 -11.69
C ASN A 340 -16.17 17.34 -11.94
N LYS A 341 -16.49 18.20 -10.97
CA LYS A 341 -16.20 19.63 -11.07
C LYS A 341 -14.69 19.90 -11.12
N TRP A 342 -13.90 19.22 -10.31
CA TRP A 342 -12.44 19.36 -10.28
C TRP A 342 -11.78 18.96 -11.60
N VAL A 343 -12.20 17.83 -12.18
CA VAL A 343 -11.66 17.35 -13.45
C VAL A 343 -12.08 18.28 -14.59
N LYS A 344 -13.38 18.61 -14.72
CA LYS A 344 -13.90 19.47 -15.79
C LYS A 344 -13.32 20.90 -15.76
N SER A 345 -13.03 21.44 -14.57
CA SER A 345 -12.40 22.76 -14.44
C SER A 345 -10.88 22.75 -14.65
N GLY A 346 -10.28 21.58 -14.81
CA GLY A 346 -8.83 21.38 -14.94
C GLY A 346 -8.03 21.63 -13.63
N VAL A 347 -8.71 21.92 -12.51
CA VAL A 347 -8.01 22.14 -11.23
C VAL A 347 -7.35 20.85 -10.72
N ALA A 348 -7.96 19.69 -10.98
CA ALA A 348 -7.39 18.39 -10.64
C ALA A 348 -6.03 18.18 -11.33
N GLN A 349 -5.94 18.45 -12.62
CA GLN A 349 -4.70 18.31 -13.40
C GLN A 349 -3.61 19.25 -12.89
N ARG A 350 -3.92 20.54 -12.67
CA ARG A 350 -2.96 21.50 -12.11
C ARG A 350 -2.48 21.09 -10.73
N THR A 351 -3.36 20.50 -9.92
CA THR A 351 -2.97 20.00 -8.58
C THR A 351 -2.01 18.83 -8.67
N ALA A 352 -2.23 17.89 -9.60
CA ALA A 352 -1.30 16.77 -9.83
C ALA A 352 0.08 17.27 -10.29
N GLU A 353 0.13 18.29 -11.16
CA GLU A 353 1.39 18.90 -11.61
C GLU A 353 2.17 19.57 -10.45
N GLU A 354 1.47 20.30 -9.57
CA GLU A 354 2.09 20.89 -8.37
C GLU A 354 2.55 19.83 -7.36
N THR A 355 1.78 18.75 -7.22
CA THR A 355 2.18 17.58 -6.42
C THR A 355 3.50 17.01 -6.94
N LEU A 356 3.65 16.85 -8.25
CA LEU A 356 4.89 16.34 -8.86
C LEU A 356 6.09 17.26 -8.58
N LYS A 357 5.90 18.58 -8.68
CA LYS A 357 6.97 19.57 -8.34
C LYS A 357 7.40 19.41 -6.88
N THR A 358 6.46 19.30 -5.96
CA THR A 358 6.72 19.08 -4.53
C THR A 358 7.46 17.78 -4.27
N ILE A 359 7.05 16.69 -4.94
CA ILE A 359 7.71 15.38 -4.86
C ILE A 359 9.18 15.51 -5.26
N ARG A 360 9.48 16.12 -6.39
CA ARG A 360 10.86 16.29 -6.89
C ARG A 360 11.76 17.06 -5.93
N VAL A 361 11.21 18.04 -5.22
CA VAL A 361 11.96 18.76 -4.16
C VAL A 361 12.30 17.83 -3.00
N ARG A 362 11.36 17.00 -2.57
CA ARG A 362 11.55 16.02 -1.49
C ARG A 362 12.52 14.90 -1.88
N VAL A 363 12.49 14.44 -3.12
CA VAL A 363 13.48 13.49 -3.67
C VAL A 363 14.88 14.07 -3.66
N LYS A 364 15.06 15.34 -4.09
CA LYS A 364 16.35 16.03 -4.01
C LYS A 364 16.87 16.14 -2.58
N LEU A 365 15.98 16.42 -1.61
CA LEU A 365 16.34 16.44 -0.19
C LEU A 365 16.86 15.07 0.27
N PHE A 366 16.14 13.97 -0.08
CA PHE A 366 16.56 12.63 0.30
C PHE A 366 17.93 12.28 -0.27
N ARG A 367 18.14 12.49 -1.59
CA ARG A 367 19.44 12.24 -2.25
C ARG A 367 20.61 13.00 -1.62
N ARG A 368 20.37 14.22 -1.13
CA ARG A 368 21.40 15.00 -0.43
C ARG A 368 21.81 14.39 0.92
N LEU A 369 20.90 13.65 1.57
CA LEU A 369 21.12 13.11 2.92
C LEU A 369 21.66 11.69 2.93
N PHE A 370 21.48 10.93 1.85
CA PHE A 370 21.82 9.52 1.80
C PHE A 370 22.70 9.17 0.61
N PRO A 371 23.69 8.25 0.75
CA PRO A 371 24.51 7.77 -0.36
C PRO A 371 23.70 6.91 -1.33
N GLU A 372 23.98 7.04 -2.64
CA GLU A 372 23.16 6.47 -3.72
C GLU A 372 23.19 4.94 -3.81
N ASP A 373 24.20 4.28 -3.26
CA ASP A 373 24.36 2.83 -3.23
C ASP A 373 23.41 2.10 -2.25
N ARG A 374 22.69 2.87 -1.43
CA ARG A 374 21.83 2.34 -0.37
C ARG A 374 20.35 2.26 -0.72
N TYR A 375 19.91 2.78 -1.87
CA TYR A 375 18.47 2.88 -2.14
C TYR A 375 18.14 2.94 -3.63
N GLN A 376 16.87 2.64 -3.91
CA GLN A 376 16.22 2.92 -5.20
C GLN A 376 15.15 4.00 -4.98
N ILE A 377 15.06 4.95 -5.88
CA ILE A 377 14.12 6.06 -5.84
C ILE A 377 13.82 6.56 -7.25
N SER A 378 12.54 6.85 -7.54
CA SER A 378 12.14 7.56 -8.76
C SER A 378 12.11 9.06 -8.52
N ASP A 379 12.46 9.87 -9.54
CA ASP A 379 12.33 11.34 -9.47
C ASP A 379 10.89 11.80 -9.29
N ASP A 380 9.94 11.02 -9.78
CA ASP A 380 8.51 11.31 -9.79
C ASP A 380 7.74 10.56 -8.69
N GLY A 381 8.45 9.75 -7.87
CA GLY A 381 7.86 8.97 -6.78
C GLY A 381 8.13 9.57 -5.41
N PHE A 382 7.20 9.39 -4.47
CA PHE A 382 7.37 9.89 -3.11
C PHE A 382 7.65 8.79 -2.08
N HIS A 383 8.26 7.70 -2.52
CA HIS A 383 8.79 6.67 -1.63
C HIS A 383 10.16 6.19 -2.11
N VAL A 384 10.86 5.58 -1.19
CA VAL A 384 12.21 5.08 -1.36
C VAL A 384 12.23 3.61 -0.97
N TRP A 385 12.93 2.79 -1.73
CA TRP A 385 13.23 1.41 -1.42
C TRP A 385 14.67 1.34 -0.89
N PHE A 386 14.80 1.35 0.45
CA PHE A 386 16.07 1.48 1.15
C PHE A 386 16.65 0.10 1.50
N SER A 387 17.85 -0.22 1.01
CA SER A 387 18.51 -1.50 1.24
C SER A 387 19.07 -1.62 2.67
N LEU A 388 18.81 -2.75 3.30
CA LEU A 388 19.37 -3.17 4.57
C LEU A 388 20.44 -4.26 4.40
N GLY A 389 20.68 -4.72 3.15
CA GLY A 389 21.51 -5.90 2.86
C GLY A 389 20.89 -7.16 3.48
N LYS A 390 21.69 -7.96 4.17
CA LYS A 390 21.26 -9.24 4.79
C LYS A 390 20.60 -9.08 6.17
N LYS A 391 20.33 -7.86 6.63
CA LYS A 391 19.73 -7.62 7.96
C LYS A 391 18.23 -7.90 7.92
N ASN A 392 17.65 -8.34 9.02
CA ASN A 392 16.22 -8.60 9.13
C ASN A 392 15.43 -7.28 9.11
N ALA A 393 14.55 -7.10 8.11
CA ALA A 393 13.79 -5.86 7.94
C ALA A 393 12.79 -5.60 9.07
N TYR A 394 12.14 -6.63 9.59
CA TYR A 394 11.24 -6.50 10.76
C TYR A 394 11.99 -6.08 12.02
N GLU A 395 13.18 -6.65 12.25
CA GLU A 395 14.00 -6.28 13.41
C GLU A 395 14.43 -4.82 13.34
N ILE A 396 14.90 -4.37 12.17
CA ILE A 396 15.30 -2.96 11.97
C ILE A 396 14.09 -2.03 12.06
N ALA A 397 12.97 -2.36 11.45
CA ALA A 397 11.74 -1.57 11.56
C ALA A 397 11.25 -1.46 13.01
N PHE A 398 11.35 -2.53 13.78
CA PHE A 398 11.04 -2.53 15.20
C PHE A 398 11.98 -1.62 16.02
N LEU A 399 13.28 -1.70 15.79
CA LEU A 399 14.26 -0.84 16.46
C LEU A 399 14.09 0.64 16.11
N LEU A 400 13.75 0.94 14.85
CA LEU A 400 13.37 2.29 14.41
C LEU A 400 12.13 2.78 15.16
N GLN A 401 11.10 1.93 15.28
CA GLN A 401 9.88 2.27 16.01
C GLN A 401 10.16 2.58 17.48
N GLN A 402 11.06 1.84 18.13
CA GLN A 402 11.51 2.15 19.51
C GLN A 402 12.18 3.54 19.61
N ALA A 403 12.84 3.98 18.54
CA ALA A 403 13.41 5.31 18.44
C ALA A 403 12.39 6.40 18.00
N GLY A 404 11.11 6.03 17.83
CA GLY A 404 10.02 6.92 17.43
C GLY A 404 9.99 7.19 15.92
N ILE A 405 10.42 6.22 15.08
CA ILE A 405 10.39 6.32 13.62
C ILE A 405 9.67 5.08 13.07
N SER A 406 8.66 5.26 12.24
CA SER A 406 7.99 4.15 11.53
C SER A 406 8.49 4.06 10.09
N ALA A 407 8.86 2.84 9.64
CA ALA A 407 9.17 2.50 8.26
C ALA A 407 8.57 1.14 7.94
N THR A 408 8.24 0.87 6.67
CA THR A 408 7.57 -0.38 6.29
C THR A 408 8.59 -1.42 5.84
N PRO A 409 8.70 -2.59 6.49
CA PRO A 409 9.65 -3.64 6.10
C PRO A 409 9.25 -4.33 4.80
N SER A 410 10.25 -4.85 4.05
CA SER A 410 10.08 -5.53 2.76
C SER A 410 9.12 -6.72 2.80
N ASP A 411 9.07 -7.40 3.92
CA ASP A 411 8.23 -8.58 4.13
C ASP A 411 6.71 -8.29 4.02
N GLU A 412 6.31 -7.01 4.15
CA GLU A 412 4.91 -6.60 3.93
C GLU A 412 4.51 -6.60 2.45
N PHE A 413 5.47 -6.68 1.53
CA PHE A 413 5.26 -6.56 0.08
C PHE A 413 5.53 -7.86 -0.68
N SER A 414 5.82 -8.95 0.01
CA SER A 414 6.09 -10.27 -0.60
C SER A 414 5.54 -11.39 0.29
N PHE A 415 5.27 -12.54 -0.32
CA PHE A 415 5.02 -13.78 0.40
C PHE A 415 6.29 -14.60 0.61
N GLU A 416 7.34 -14.29 -0.14
CA GLU A 416 8.60 -15.03 -0.15
C GLU A 416 9.68 -14.26 0.63
N LYS A 417 10.60 -15.00 1.24
CA LYS A 417 11.78 -14.42 1.86
C LYS A 417 12.85 -14.18 0.79
N THR A 418 13.51 -13.04 0.87
CA THR A 418 14.67 -12.71 0.03
C THR A 418 15.98 -12.80 0.78
N ALA A 419 17.08 -12.92 0.04
CA ALA A 419 18.43 -12.87 0.61
C ALA A 419 18.78 -11.45 1.10
N GLU A 420 18.17 -10.43 0.49
CA GLU A 420 18.30 -9.02 0.86
C GLU A 420 16.99 -8.48 1.39
N SER A 421 17.10 -7.57 2.32
CA SER A 421 15.97 -6.94 2.99
C SER A 421 15.97 -5.44 2.75
N PHE A 422 14.78 -4.85 2.78
CA PHE A 422 14.58 -3.42 2.50
C PHE A 422 13.59 -2.79 3.46
N LEU A 423 13.60 -1.46 3.50
CA LEU A 423 12.55 -0.64 4.08
C LEU A 423 11.94 0.25 3.01
N ARG A 424 10.61 0.29 2.93
CA ARG A 424 9.94 1.37 2.20
C ARG A 424 9.81 2.60 3.11
N ILE A 425 10.34 3.71 2.64
CA ILE A 425 10.32 5.00 3.32
C ILE A 425 9.48 5.95 2.49
N SER A 426 8.46 6.56 3.09
CA SER A 426 7.64 7.58 2.46
C SER A 426 8.24 8.98 2.68
N LEU A 427 8.24 9.78 1.63
CA LEU A 427 8.63 11.19 1.67
C LEU A 427 7.42 12.14 1.74
N SER A 428 6.19 11.60 1.82
CA SER A 428 4.97 12.38 1.63
C SER A 428 4.20 12.70 2.92
N GLY A 429 4.45 11.98 4.02
CA GLY A 429 3.67 12.08 5.25
C GLY A 429 3.91 13.34 6.12
N TYR A 430 4.58 14.37 5.58
CA TYR A 430 4.98 15.56 6.31
C TYR A 430 4.41 16.83 5.69
N ASP A 431 4.00 17.77 6.55
CA ASP A 431 3.39 19.05 6.15
C ASP A 431 4.41 20.08 5.60
N SER A 432 5.71 19.87 5.86
CA SER A 432 6.77 20.75 5.36
C SER A 432 8.05 20.01 5.04
N LEU A 433 8.87 20.60 4.18
CA LEU A 433 10.20 20.09 3.84
C LEU A 433 11.11 20.03 5.07
N ALA A 434 11.01 21.01 5.98
CA ALA A 434 11.81 21.06 7.20
C ALA A 434 11.47 19.91 8.18
N SER A 435 10.18 19.58 8.34
CA SER A 435 9.76 18.44 9.18
C SER A 435 10.18 17.11 8.59
N LEU A 436 10.13 16.95 7.27
CA LEU A 436 10.65 15.78 6.57
C LEU A 436 12.18 15.66 6.76
N GLU A 437 12.94 16.76 6.59
CA GLU A 437 14.39 16.76 6.78
C GLU A 437 14.79 16.33 8.20
N LEU A 438 14.07 16.82 9.22
CA LEU A 438 14.30 16.41 10.61
C LEU A 438 14.07 14.90 10.81
N ALA A 439 12.98 14.35 10.23
CA ALA A 439 12.67 12.93 10.30
C ALA A 439 13.72 12.07 9.61
N LEU A 440 14.18 12.48 8.43
CA LEU A 440 15.20 11.78 7.65
C LEU A 440 16.57 11.80 8.33
N LYS A 441 16.97 12.93 8.93
CA LYS A 441 18.19 13.04 9.74
C LYS A 441 18.14 12.07 10.92
N LYS A 442 17.03 12.09 11.66
CA LYS A 442 16.86 11.15 12.78
C LYS A 442 16.87 9.69 12.32
N PHE A 443 16.25 9.36 11.19
CA PHE A 443 16.33 8.04 10.59
C PHE A 443 17.77 7.62 10.29
N SER A 444 18.58 8.52 9.69
CA SER A 444 20.00 8.31 9.41
C SER A 444 20.80 8.05 10.70
N ASP A 445 20.61 8.87 11.74
CA ASP A 445 21.34 8.76 13.02
C ASP A 445 21.05 7.43 13.72
N VAL A 446 19.78 7.01 13.75
CA VAL A 446 19.39 5.73 14.35
C VAL A 446 19.99 4.57 13.57
N LEU A 447 19.90 4.58 12.23
CA LEU A 447 20.52 3.55 11.40
C LEU A 447 22.03 3.45 11.63
N ASN A 448 22.75 4.56 11.61
CA ASN A 448 24.18 4.59 11.86
C ASN A 448 24.53 4.00 13.24
N THR A 449 23.75 4.31 14.26
CA THR A 449 23.93 3.72 15.60
C THR A 449 23.71 2.20 15.60
N LEU A 450 22.72 1.71 14.84
CA LEU A 450 22.44 0.28 14.69
C LEU A 450 23.54 -0.45 13.90
N TYR A 451 24.12 0.19 12.91
CA TYR A 451 25.24 -0.36 12.13
C TYR A 451 26.54 -0.42 12.93
N LEU A 452 26.88 0.64 13.70
CA LEU A 452 28.09 0.70 14.53
C LEU A 452 28.11 -0.32 15.68
N LYS A 453 26.96 -0.60 16.31
CA LYS A 453 26.85 -1.60 17.37
C LYS A 453 27.07 -3.05 16.92
N GLN A 454 26.91 -3.35 15.63
CA GLN A 454 27.08 -4.70 15.07
C GLN A 454 28.50 -4.98 14.56
N THR A 455 29.35 -3.95 14.44
CA THR A 455 30.77 -4.10 14.04
C THR A 455 31.68 -4.36 15.26
N GLN A 456 31.12 -4.36 16.48
CA GLN A 456 31.87 -4.56 17.74
C GLN A 456 31.56 -5.90 18.44
N VAL A 457 30.91 -6.86 17.73
CA VAL A 457 30.66 -8.22 18.25
C VAL A 457 31.36 -9.26 17.40
#